data_409aeff3435c3e938f919314bd97b346
#
_entry.id   409aeff3435c3e938f919314bd97b346
#
_cell.length_a   1.000
_cell.length_b   1.000
_cell.length_c   1.000
_cell.angle_alpha   90.00
_cell.angle_beta   90.00
_cell.angle_gamma   90.00
#
_symmetry.space_group_name_H-M   'P 1'
#
loop_
_entity.id
_entity.type
_entity.pdbx_description
1 polymer ?
#
loop_
_entity_poly.entity_id
_entity_poly.type
_entity_poly.pdbx_seq_one_letter_code
_entity_poly.pdbx_strand_id
1 'polypeptide(L)' 'MGKIFDYVVITSSKGIENLESLIKENILLGWQPIGGVAVMSSPVESDESLIKPVLVQAMVKYES' A
#
# COMPACT_ATOMS: atom_id res chain seq x y z
N MET A 1 5.32 21.58 11.16
CA MET A 1 5.57 20.32 10.46
C MET A 1 5.76 19.22 11.48
N GLY A 2 4.86 18.26 11.50
CA GLY A 2 4.89 17.20 12.50
C GLY A 2 5.92 16.13 12.20
N LYS A 3 6.29 15.39 13.23
CA LYS A 3 7.13 14.23 13.06
C LYS A 3 6.25 13.04 12.73
N ILE A 4 6.81 12.10 11.94
CA ILE A 4 6.14 10.84 11.69
C ILE A 4 6.17 10.02 12.98
N PHE A 5 5.02 9.57 13.44
CA PHE A 5 4.95 8.75 14.66
C PHE A 5 4.40 7.35 14.39
N ASP A 6 3.89 7.10 13.22
CA ASP A 6 3.40 5.76 12.87
C ASP A 6 3.57 5.52 11.38
N TYR A 7 3.64 4.25 11.00
CA TYR A 7 3.96 3.84 9.65
C TYR A 7 3.24 2.54 9.34
N VAL A 8 2.68 2.44 8.15
CA VAL A 8 2.05 1.21 7.70
C VAL A 8 2.29 1.04 6.21
N VAL A 9 2.34 -0.21 5.78
CA VAL A 9 2.42 -0.55 4.36
C VAL A 9 1.11 -1.20 3.96
N ILE A 10 0.44 -0.58 3.00
CA ILE A 10 -0.81 -1.10 2.45
C ILE A 10 -0.47 -1.94 1.23
N THR A 11 -0.97 -3.15 1.18
CA THR A 11 -0.74 -4.04 0.04
C THR A 11 -2.06 -4.45 -0.59
N SER A 12 -2.05 -4.67 -1.88
CA SER A 12 -3.23 -5.14 -2.60
C SER A 12 -2.81 -6.06 -3.74
N SER A 13 -3.44 -7.20 -3.83
CA SER A 13 -3.30 -8.12 -4.96
C SER A 13 -4.52 -8.08 -5.88
N LYS A 14 -5.44 -7.15 -5.65
CA LYS A 14 -6.71 -7.07 -6.37
C LYS A 14 -6.76 -5.92 -7.38
N GLY A 15 -5.61 -5.35 -7.73
CA GLY A 15 -5.52 -4.30 -8.72
C GLY A 15 -5.46 -2.90 -8.12
N ILE A 16 -5.21 -1.93 -9.00
CA ILE A 16 -4.98 -0.54 -8.57
C ILE A 16 -6.23 0.09 -7.96
N GLU A 17 -7.41 -0.24 -8.46
CA GLU A 17 -8.64 0.32 -7.93
C GLU A 17 -8.88 -0.10 -6.49
N ASN A 18 -8.55 -1.36 -6.17
CA ASN A 18 -8.65 -1.84 -4.80
C ASN A 18 -7.65 -1.10 -3.90
N LEU A 19 -6.42 -0.93 -4.38
CA LEU A 19 -5.42 -0.19 -3.62
C LEU A 19 -5.87 1.24 -3.38
N GLU A 20 -6.41 1.92 -4.38
CA GLU A 20 -6.90 3.28 -4.23
C GLU A 20 -7.98 3.37 -3.15
N SER A 21 -8.90 2.40 -3.13
CA SER A 21 -9.95 2.36 -2.10
C SER A 21 -9.36 2.22 -0.71
N LEU A 22 -8.38 1.33 -0.55
CA LEU A 22 -7.70 1.13 0.74
C LEU A 22 -6.97 2.39 1.17
N ILE A 23 -6.32 3.07 0.24
CA ILE A 23 -5.60 4.31 0.54
C ILE A 23 -6.59 5.38 1.00
N LYS A 24 -7.71 5.53 0.29
CA LYS A 24 -8.73 6.52 0.66
C LYS A 24 -9.30 6.28 2.05
N GLU A 25 -9.56 5.01 2.39
CA GLU A 25 -10.03 4.66 3.73
C GLU A 25 -9.00 5.04 4.79
N ASN A 26 -7.74 4.79 4.53
CA ASN A 26 -6.69 5.12 5.48
C ASN A 26 -6.49 6.63 5.61
N ILE A 27 -6.65 7.38 4.53
CA ILE A 27 -6.59 8.84 4.60
C ILE A 27 -7.67 9.38 5.55
N LEU A 28 -8.87 8.81 5.50
CA LEU A 28 -9.95 9.21 6.40
C LEU A 28 -9.63 8.91 7.86
N LEU A 29 -8.74 7.95 8.11
CA LEU A 29 -8.30 7.61 9.46
C LEU A 29 -7.08 8.41 9.91
N GLY A 30 -6.62 9.34 9.10
CA GLY A 30 -5.50 10.20 9.44
C GLY A 30 -4.16 9.77 8.86
N TRP A 31 -4.14 8.72 8.05
CA TRP A 31 -2.92 8.29 7.38
C TRP A 31 -2.66 9.10 6.12
N GLN A 32 -1.41 9.34 5.81
CA GLN A 32 -1.03 10.05 4.59
C GLN A 32 -0.10 9.19 3.75
N PRO A 33 -0.35 9.07 2.45
CA PRO A 33 0.55 8.31 1.58
C PRO A 33 1.89 9.02 1.46
N ILE A 34 2.96 8.25 1.41
CA ILE A 34 4.30 8.77 1.24
C ILE A 34 4.99 8.00 0.12
N GLY A 35 5.60 8.74 -0.81
CA GLY A 35 6.21 8.12 -1.97
C GLY A 35 5.19 7.63 -2.98
N GLY A 36 5.65 6.96 -4.00
CA GLY A 36 4.79 6.40 -5.03
C GLY A 36 4.40 4.97 -4.73
N VAL A 37 3.55 4.42 -5.58
CA VAL A 37 3.15 3.02 -5.49
C VAL A 37 4.27 2.14 -6.05
N ALA A 38 4.64 1.10 -5.32
CA ALA A 38 5.58 0.09 -5.79
C ALA A 38 4.82 -1.16 -6.21
N VAL A 39 5.41 -1.92 -7.10
CA VAL A 39 4.84 -3.19 -7.56
C VAL A 39 5.81 -4.29 -7.18
N MET A 40 5.30 -5.30 -6.48
CA MET A 40 6.07 -6.49 -6.15
C MET A 40 5.49 -7.68 -6.91
N SER A 41 6.37 -8.47 -7.49
CA SER A 41 5.97 -9.74 -8.09
C SER A 41 6.29 -10.85 -7.11
N SER A 42 5.28 -11.62 -6.75
CA SER A 42 5.49 -12.76 -5.88
C SER A 42 5.28 -14.01 -6.71
N PRO A 43 6.34 -14.76 -7.06
CA PRO A 43 6.17 -15.99 -7.80
C PRO A 43 5.47 -17.03 -6.92
N VAL A 44 4.46 -17.65 -7.47
CA VAL A 44 3.83 -18.78 -6.82
C VAL A 44 4.69 -20.00 -7.18
N GLU A 45 5.21 -20.68 -6.19
CA GLU A 45 6.16 -21.75 -6.37
C GLU A 45 5.68 -22.87 -7.27
N SER A 46 4.39 -23.13 -7.27
CA SER A 46 3.85 -24.30 -7.97
C SER A 46 3.38 -24.02 -9.39
N ASP A 47 3.23 -22.78 -9.79
CA ASP A 47 2.69 -22.46 -11.11
C ASP A 47 3.07 -21.05 -11.53
N GLU A 48 3.98 -20.97 -12.50
CA GLU A 48 4.45 -19.68 -13.00
C GLU A 48 3.37 -18.83 -13.64
N SER A 49 2.28 -19.45 -14.11
CA SER A 49 1.19 -18.71 -14.73
C SER A 49 0.37 -17.93 -13.71
N LEU A 50 0.60 -18.15 -12.41
CA LEU A 50 -0.14 -17.51 -11.35
C LEU A 50 0.63 -16.39 -10.65
N ILE A 51 1.59 -15.79 -11.33
CA ILE A 51 2.28 -14.62 -10.79
C ILE A 51 1.28 -13.49 -10.69
N LYS A 52 1.03 -13.05 -9.47
CA LYS A 52 0.13 -11.93 -9.22
C LYS A 52 0.93 -10.72 -8.79
N PRO A 53 0.80 -9.60 -9.48
CA PRO A 53 1.44 -8.38 -9.02
C PRO A 53 0.78 -7.91 -7.72
N VAL A 54 1.60 -7.54 -6.75
CA VAL A 54 1.14 -6.96 -5.51
C VAL A 54 1.52 -5.50 -5.51
N LEU A 55 0.54 -4.64 -5.36
CA LEU A 55 0.76 -3.20 -5.29
C LEU A 55 0.96 -2.81 -3.83
N VAL A 56 1.91 -1.94 -3.59
CA VAL A 56 2.33 -1.57 -2.25
C VAL A 56 2.37 -0.06 -2.13
N GLN A 57 1.80 0.47 -1.06
CA GLN A 57 1.83 1.90 -0.77
C GLN A 57 2.15 2.11 0.71
N ALA A 58 3.22 2.85 0.98
CA ALA A 58 3.54 3.23 2.35
C ALA A 58 2.68 4.41 2.79
N MET A 59 2.26 4.38 4.03
CA MET A 59 1.48 5.46 4.62
C MET A 59 2.03 5.77 6.01
N VAL A 60 1.94 7.03 6.38
CA VAL A 60 2.46 7.50 7.66
C VAL A 60 1.44 8.36 8.36
N LYS A 61 1.60 8.49 9.67
CA LYS A 61 0.87 9.47 10.47
C LYS A 61 1.84 10.48 11.05
N TYR A 62 1.46 11.72 10.98
CA TYR A 62 2.24 12.81 11.56
C TYR A 62 1.61 13.28 12.85
N GLU A 63 2.45 13.67 13.79
CA GLU A 63 1.98 14.35 14.97
C GLU A 63 1.43 15.73 14.58
N SER A 64 0.34 16.08 15.17
CA SER A 64 -0.27 17.40 14.93
C SER A 64 0.38 18.48 15.77
#